data_2c1aa861049ff2be8a7bbb9294fc9093
#
_entry.id   2c1aa861049ff2be8a7bbb9294fc9093
#
_cell.length_a   1.000
_cell.length_b   1.000
_cell.length_c   1.000
_cell.angle_alpha   90.00
_cell.angle_beta   90.00
_cell.angle_gamma   90.00
#
_symmetry.space_group_name_H-M   'P 1'
#
loop_
_entity.id
_entity.type
_entity.pdbx_description
1 polymer ?
#
loop_
_entity_poly.entity_id
_entity_poly.type
_entity_poly.pdbx_seq_one_letter_code
_entity_poly.pdbx_strand_id
1 'polypeptide(L)'
;MDLLHRLIANCHDEAGLAALRAAGLAPLAFHSLAKLPPVASALGAQLAAEHQRSARLNLSALADLHTLVPAFAAAGIPLLLLKGAALATRLYPAPSLRPMRDLDLLVPPHDATRAHALLTSLGYNAAPERRPGAQLAFGSERSYRRPGHLAVELHWHLLNLTSYQRLTPAAWFWQQTETITIAGAPARVRRPTAQLLHLAAHLTLHHFDARGIWTHDIALLLARWPIDAALLRDAAARFALGPALLAADDATRAHWNTGLAPALRHEIAAASSWSTRWRWALAAERWRALRPLWNIAAQPSLRQRLAAAHAALLPSAEYLRAWHGNATHLDRWLTKTRRLLLS
;
A
#
# COMPACT_ATOMS: atom_id res chain seq x y z
N MET A 1 6.76 25.42 6.45
CA MET A 1 7.80 24.37 6.46
C MET A 1 7.13 23.03 6.30
N ASP A 2 7.52 22.22 5.30
CA ASP A 2 6.98 20.90 5.09
C ASP A 2 7.49 19.87 6.11
N LEU A 3 6.94 18.65 6.07
CA LEU A 3 7.27 17.59 7.02
C LEU A 3 8.76 17.24 6.98
N LEU A 4 9.38 17.16 5.79
CA LEU A 4 10.78 16.79 5.64
C LEU A 4 11.69 17.82 6.34
N HIS A 5 11.47 19.10 6.12
CA HIS A 5 12.23 20.17 6.76
C HIS A 5 12.04 20.18 8.28
N ARG A 6 10.82 19.94 8.78
CA ARG A 6 10.57 19.82 10.22
C ARG A 6 11.30 18.65 10.84
N LEU A 7 11.30 17.49 10.18
CA LEU A 7 11.99 16.30 10.68
C LEU A 7 13.51 16.45 10.62
N ILE A 8 14.05 17.10 9.57
CA ILE A 8 15.48 17.41 9.49
C ILE A 8 15.89 18.38 10.60
N ALA A 9 15.12 19.44 10.82
CA ALA A 9 15.40 20.43 11.87
C ALA A 9 15.40 19.84 13.28
N ASN A 10 14.66 18.75 13.52
CA ASN A 10 14.60 18.05 14.80
C ASN A 10 15.51 16.81 14.85
N CYS A 11 16.31 16.56 13.82
CA CYS A 11 17.16 15.37 13.73
C CYS A 11 18.56 15.66 14.27
N HIS A 12 18.68 15.74 15.61
CA HIS A 12 19.93 15.99 16.30
C HIS A 12 20.48 14.76 17.03
N ASP A 13 19.66 13.70 17.17
CA ASP A 13 19.93 12.48 17.91
C ASP A 13 19.31 11.25 17.25
N GLU A 14 19.45 10.08 17.89
CA GLU A 14 18.87 8.81 17.42
C GLU A 14 17.34 8.85 17.36
N ALA A 15 16.66 9.61 18.23
CA ALA A 15 15.20 9.72 18.21
C ALA A 15 14.72 10.48 16.96
N GLY A 16 15.41 11.56 16.59
CA GLY A 16 15.13 12.28 15.34
C GLY A 16 15.39 11.43 14.11
N LEU A 17 16.46 10.63 14.09
CA LEU A 17 16.73 9.68 13.00
C LEU A 17 15.66 8.58 12.94
N ALA A 18 15.23 8.05 14.09
CA ALA A 18 14.13 7.08 14.16
C ALA A 18 12.83 7.64 13.59
N ALA A 19 12.51 8.92 13.83
CA ALA A 19 11.36 9.60 13.25
C ALA A 19 11.46 9.68 11.72
N LEU A 20 12.63 10.04 11.17
CA LEU A 20 12.87 10.04 9.71
C LEU A 20 12.73 8.63 9.10
N ARG A 21 13.25 7.59 9.78
CA ARG A 21 13.10 6.17 9.38
C ARG A 21 11.65 5.73 9.41
N ALA A 22 10.92 6.06 10.47
CA ALA A 22 9.50 5.73 10.61
C ALA A 22 8.66 6.41 9.51
N ALA A 23 8.94 7.67 9.20
CA ALA A 23 8.30 8.40 8.12
C ALA A 23 8.70 7.90 6.72
N GLY A 24 9.76 7.08 6.58
CA GLY A 24 10.32 6.64 5.31
C GLY A 24 11.06 7.74 4.55
N LEU A 25 11.47 8.81 5.23
CA LEU A 25 12.04 10.02 4.63
C LEU A 25 13.57 10.14 4.79
N ALA A 26 14.23 9.19 5.45
CA ALA A 26 15.68 9.25 5.69
C ALA A 26 16.52 9.38 4.40
N PRO A 27 16.25 8.66 3.29
CA PRO A 27 16.97 8.88 2.02
C PRO A 27 16.74 10.26 1.40
N LEU A 28 15.53 10.82 1.53
CA LEU A 28 15.23 12.18 1.08
C LEU A 28 15.94 13.23 1.95
N ALA A 29 16.00 13.02 3.27
CA ALA A 29 16.74 13.87 4.18
C ALA A 29 18.23 13.91 3.82
N PHE A 30 18.85 12.76 3.58
CA PHE A 30 20.23 12.67 3.09
C PHE A 30 20.43 13.47 1.80
N HIS A 31 19.57 13.26 0.80
CA HIS A 31 19.64 13.96 -0.49
C HIS A 31 19.49 15.49 -0.34
N SER A 32 18.64 15.93 0.57
CA SER A 32 18.43 17.37 0.85
C SER A 32 19.63 17.98 1.54
N LEU A 33 20.21 17.28 2.52
CA LEU A 33 21.39 17.72 3.26
C LEU A 33 22.67 17.68 2.42
N ALA A 34 22.79 16.75 1.48
CA ALA A 34 23.95 16.68 0.58
C ALA A 34 24.10 17.91 -0.34
N LYS A 35 23.09 18.76 -0.44
CA LYS A 35 23.14 20.06 -1.14
C LYS A 35 23.62 21.22 -0.27
N LEU A 36 23.80 20.98 1.03
CA LEU A 36 24.32 21.95 1.99
C LEU A 36 25.82 21.66 2.27
N PRO A 37 26.58 22.62 2.82
CA PRO A 37 27.96 22.36 3.23
C PRO A 37 28.04 21.10 4.11
N PRO A 38 29.15 20.34 4.05
CA PRO A 38 29.23 19.03 4.69
C PRO A 38 28.90 19.11 6.19
N VAL A 39 27.78 18.47 6.56
CA VAL A 39 27.51 18.16 7.96
C VAL A 39 28.34 16.92 8.28
N ALA A 40 29.61 17.14 8.65
CA ALA A 40 30.50 16.11 9.19
C ALA A 40 30.02 15.72 10.59
N SER A 41 28.93 14.96 10.67
CA SER A 41 28.40 14.46 11.94
C SER A 41 28.09 12.95 11.80
N ALA A 42 28.12 12.25 12.93
CA ALA A 42 27.68 10.86 13.01
C ALA A 42 26.28 10.65 12.36
N LEU A 43 25.42 11.65 12.46
CA LEU A 43 24.12 11.68 11.83
C LEU A 43 24.18 11.65 10.29
N GLY A 44 25.09 12.43 9.68
CA GLY A 44 25.30 12.40 8.22
C GLY A 44 25.69 11.02 7.73
N ALA A 45 26.56 10.30 8.46
CA ALA A 45 26.96 8.94 8.15
C ALA A 45 25.77 7.95 8.26
N GLN A 46 24.91 8.09 9.27
CA GLN A 46 23.73 7.25 9.45
C GLN A 46 22.68 7.49 8.35
N LEU A 47 22.43 8.73 7.95
CA LEU A 47 21.55 9.06 6.83
C LEU A 47 22.11 8.55 5.49
N ALA A 48 23.43 8.63 5.29
CA ALA A 48 24.10 8.02 4.13
C ALA A 48 23.89 6.51 4.09
N ALA A 49 24.01 5.83 5.23
CA ALA A 49 23.76 4.39 5.35
C ALA A 49 22.29 4.03 4.99
N GLU A 50 21.32 4.83 5.45
CA GLU A 50 19.90 4.63 5.07
C GLU A 50 19.66 4.84 3.58
N HIS A 51 20.28 5.85 2.98
CA HIS A 51 20.20 6.07 1.54
C HIS A 51 20.83 4.90 0.75
N GLN A 52 22.02 4.43 1.15
CA GLN A 52 22.67 3.28 0.54
C GLN A 52 21.83 1.99 0.69
N ARG A 53 21.22 1.79 1.87
CA ARG A 53 20.30 0.67 2.11
C ARG A 53 19.11 0.75 1.15
N SER A 54 18.47 1.91 1.02
CA SER A 54 17.39 2.14 0.09
C SER A 54 17.82 1.87 -1.36
N ALA A 55 18.99 2.34 -1.76
CA ALA A 55 19.55 2.11 -3.10
C ALA A 55 19.70 0.61 -3.39
N ARG A 56 20.31 -0.16 -2.47
CA ARG A 56 20.48 -1.61 -2.63
C ARG A 56 19.15 -2.34 -2.76
N LEU A 57 18.17 -2.03 -1.90
CA LEU A 57 16.83 -2.64 -1.95
C LEU A 57 16.12 -2.31 -3.26
N ASN A 58 16.22 -1.07 -3.73
CA ASN A 58 15.58 -0.68 -4.98
C ASN A 58 16.26 -1.28 -6.22
N LEU A 59 17.57 -1.47 -6.20
CA LEU A 59 18.28 -2.20 -7.25
C LEU A 59 17.84 -3.68 -7.27
N SER A 60 17.73 -4.33 -6.11
CA SER A 60 17.18 -5.68 -6.00
C SER A 60 15.73 -5.74 -6.53
N ALA A 61 14.89 -4.76 -6.18
CA ALA A 61 13.53 -4.67 -6.68
C ALA A 61 13.47 -4.58 -8.21
N LEU A 62 14.34 -3.75 -8.81
CA LEU A 62 14.41 -3.61 -10.27
C LEU A 62 14.90 -4.90 -10.95
N ALA A 63 15.86 -5.60 -10.35
CA ALA A 63 16.32 -6.90 -10.83
C ALA A 63 15.22 -7.97 -10.76
N ASP A 64 14.45 -7.98 -9.67
CA ASP A 64 13.28 -8.85 -9.53
C ASP A 64 12.22 -8.55 -10.59
N LEU A 65 11.91 -7.27 -10.82
CA LEU A 65 10.96 -6.85 -11.86
C LEU A 65 11.42 -7.24 -13.27
N HIS A 66 12.72 -7.15 -13.55
CA HIS A 66 13.31 -7.60 -14.84
C HIS A 66 13.05 -9.09 -15.10
N THR A 67 12.95 -9.90 -14.04
CA THR A 67 12.62 -11.34 -14.14
C THR A 67 11.11 -11.58 -14.13
N LEU A 68 10.39 -10.94 -13.21
CA LEU A 68 8.96 -11.20 -12.98
C LEU A 68 8.09 -10.71 -14.13
N VAL A 69 8.32 -9.50 -14.64
CA VAL A 69 7.47 -8.92 -15.69
C VAL A 69 7.43 -9.79 -16.95
N PRO A 70 8.57 -10.23 -17.52
CA PRO A 70 8.55 -11.14 -18.66
C PRO A 70 7.96 -12.51 -18.34
N ALA A 71 8.18 -13.06 -17.13
CA ALA A 71 7.62 -14.35 -16.74
C ALA A 71 6.09 -14.33 -16.69
N PHE A 72 5.50 -13.28 -16.13
CA PHE A 72 4.05 -13.09 -16.12
C PHE A 72 3.50 -12.92 -17.55
N ALA A 73 4.20 -12.15 -18.40
CA ALA A 73 3.83 -11.98 -19.80
C ALA A 73 3.87 -13.30 -20.57
N ALA A 74 4.93 -14.10 -20.42
CA ALA A 74 5.07 -15.43 -21.04
C ALA A 74 3.99 -16.41 -20.58
N ALA A 75 3.55 -16.31 -19.31
CA ALA A 75 2.44 -17.09 -18.79
C ALA A 75 1.05 -16.56 -19.23
N GLY A 76 0.98 -15.47 -19.98
CA GLY A 76 -0.29 -14.83 -20.37
C GLY A 76 -1.09 -14.31 -19.17
N ILE A 77 -0.41 -13.88 -18.09
CA ILE A 77 -1.03 -13.33 -16.89
C ILE A 77 -0.82 -11.81 -16.91
N PRO A 78 -1.88 -11.00 -17.04
CA PRO A 78 -1.77 -9.55 -16.96
C PRO A 78 -1.20 -9.12 -15.60
N LEU A 79 -0.19 -8.24 -15.64
CA LEU A 79 0.48 -7.74 -14.44
C LEU A 79 0.44 -6.22 -14.41
N LEU A 80 0.05 -5.64 -13.26
CA LEU A 80 0.06 -4.21 -13.00
C LEU A 80 0.94 -3.92 -11.77
N LEU A 81 1.93 -3.05 -11.94
CA LEU A 81 2.79 -2.61 -10.85
C LEU A 81 2.08 -1.57 -10.00
N LEU A 82 2.18 -1.71 -8.68
CA LEU A 82 1.54 -0.83 -7.71
C LEU A 82 2.58 -0.04 -6.91
N LYS A 83 2.13 1.01 -6.23
CA LYS A 83 2.85 1.74 -5.17
C LYS A 83 4.35 2.00 -5.52
N GLY A 84 5.27 1.52 -4.68
CA GLY A 84 6.71 1.74 -4.82
C GLY A 84 7.28 1.33 -6.16
N ALA A 85 6.92 0.14 -6.64
CA ALA A 85 7.37 -0.38 -7.93
C ALA A 85 6.97 0.53 -9.11
N ALA A 86 5.78 1.14 -9.03
CA ALA A 86 5.27 2.05 -10.06
C ALA A 86 5.79 3.49 -9.92
N LEU A 87 6.16 3.94 -8.71
CA LEU A 87 6.39 5.36 -8.40
C LEU A 87 7.87 5.72 -8.32
N ALA A 88 8.73 4.82 -7.79
CA ALA A 88 10.11 5.15 -7.48
C ALA A 88 10.90 5.63 -8.72
N THR A 89 10.68 5.02 -9.88
CA THR A 89 11.35 5.39 -11.13
C THR A 89 10.67 6.54 -11.89
N ARG A 90 9.44 6.89 -11.53
CA ARG A 90 8.62 7.85 -12.29
C ARG A 90 8.47 9.20 -11.61
N LEU A 91 8.38 9.22 -10.29
CA LEU A 91 8.13 10.43 -9.50
C LEU A 91 9.39 10.96 -8.82
N TYR A 92 10.34 10.10 -8.51
CA TYR A 92 11.53 10.50 -7.75
C TYR A 92 12.71 10.78 -8.69
N PRO A 93 13.60 11.75 -8.36
CA PRO A 93 14.81 12.03 -9.13
C PRO A 93 15.74 10.80 -9.24
N ALA A 94 15.75 9.95 -8.22
CA ALA A 94 16.41 8.67 -8.24
C ALA A 94 15.57 7.65 -7.46
N PRO A 95 15.48 6.39 -7.91
CA PRO A 95 14.68 5.37 -7.22
C PRO A 95 15.08 5.18 -5.75
N SER A 96 16.36 5.33 -5.42
CA SER A 96 16.91 5.24 -4.06
C SER A 96 16.28 6.19 -3.05
N LEU A 97 15.66 7.27 -3.52
CA LEU A 97 15.00 8.27 -2.66
C LEU A 97 13.62 7.82 -2.15
N ARG A 98 13.06 6.79 -2.76
CA ARG A 98 11.80 6.19 -2.32
C ARG A 98 12.04 4.77 -1.80
N PRO A 99 12.20 4.57 -0.47
CA PRO A 99 12.46 3.25 0.08
C PRO A 99 11.33 2.27 -0.27
N MET A 100 11.72 1.08 -0.74
CA MET A 100 10.81 -0.05 -0.94
C MET A 100 11.21 -1.20 -0.02
N ARG A 101 10.22 -1.94 0.48
CA ARG A 101 10.42 -3.15 1.32
C ARG A 101 9.83 -4.39 0.68
N ASP A 102 8.99 -4.18 -0.32
CA ASP A 102 8.18 -5.16 -1.03
C ASP A 102 7.94 -4.71 -2.46
N LEU A 103 7.51 -5.65 -3.29
CA LEU A 103 7.01 -5.42 -4.64
C LEU A 103 5.52 -5.70 -4.66
N ASP A 104 4.72 -4.66 -4.76
CA ASP A 104 3.27 -4.76 -4.90
C ASP A 104 2.89 -5.02 -6.36
N LEU A 105 2.34 -6.18 -6.63
CA LEU A 105 1.92 -6.64 -7.95
C LEU A 105 0.43 -6.94 -7.96
N LEU A 106 -0.31 -6.47 -8.96
CA LEU A 106 -1.74 -6.75 -9.11
C LEU A 106 -1.98 -7.61 -10.35
N VAL A 107 -2.79 -8.66 -10.15
CA VAL A 107 -3.32 -9.50 -11.22
C VAL A 107 -4.85 -9.46 -11.23
N PRO A 108 -5.53 -9.81 -12.33
CA PRO A 108 -6.96 -10.04 -12.30
C PRO A 108 -7.34 -11.14 -11.30
N PRO A 109 -8.48 -11.06 -10.59
CA PRO A 109 -8.86 -12.05 -9.57
C PRO A 109 -8.91 -13.49 -10.09
N HIS A 110 -9.32 -13.69 -11.36
CA HIS A 110 -9.38 -15.01 -12.00
C HIS A 110 -8.00 -15.60 -12.31
N ASP A 111 -6.94 -14.78 -12.35
CA ASP A 111 -5.56 -15.21 -12.55
C ASP A 111 -4.77 -15.41 -11.25
N ALA A 112 -5.37 -15.12 -10.08
CA ALA A 112 -4.66 -15.18 -8.80
C ALA A 112 -4.06 -16.58 -8.51
N THR A 113 -4.77 -17.66 -8.85
CA THR A 113 -4.27 -19.04 -8.69
C THR A 113 -3.13 -19.35 -9.66
N ARG A 114 -3.20 -18.89 -10.90
CA ARG A 114 -2.15 -19.07 -11.91
C ARG A 114 -0.90 -18.28 -11.51
N ALA A 115 -1.08 -17.04 -11.04
CA ALA A 115 -0.01 -16.18 -10.55
C ALA A 115 0.67 -16.78 -9.30
N HIS A 116 -0.10 -17.39 -8.38
CA HIS A 116 0.45 -18.15 -7.26
C HIS A 116 1.35 -19.29 -7.73
N ALA A 117 0.87 -20.12 -8.66
CA ALA A 117 1.65 -21.23 -9.20
C ALA A 117 2.93 -20.75 -9.90
N LEU A 118 2.85 -19.65 -10.68
CA LEU A 118 4.02 -19.05 -11.33
C LEU A 118 5.05 -18.55 -10.31
N LEU A 119 4.65 -17.80 -9.29
CA LEU A 119 5.58 -17.33 -8.26
C LEU A 119 6.25 -18.50 -7.53
N THR A 120 5.49 -19.55 -7.24
CA THR A 120 6.02 -20.77 -6.61
C THR A 120 7.05 -21.46 -7.49
N SER A 121 6.79 -21.58 -8.80
CA SER A 121 7.76 -22.17 -9.77
C SER A 121 9.04 -21.33 -9.91
N LEU A 122 8.95 -20.01 -9.67
CA LEU A 122 10.10 -19.11 -9.63
C LEU A 122 10.85 -19.12 -8.28
N GLY A 123 10.49 -20.02 -7.36
CA GLY A 123 11.14 -20.21 -6.06
C GLY A 123 10.66 -19.30 -4.95
N TYR A 124 9.53 -18.59 -5.13
CA TYR A 124 8.93 -17.81 -4.07
C TYR A 124 8.04 -18.68 -3.18
N ASN A 125 8.25 -18.61 -1.87
CA ASN A 125 7.46 -19.29 -0.86
C ASN A 125 6.33 -18.38 -0.38
N ALA A 126 5.10 -18.85 -0.49
CA ALA A 126 3.91 -18.13 -0.05
C ALA A 126 3.83 -18.08 1.48
N ALA A 127 3.43 -16.94 2.04
CA ALA A 127 3.15 -16.83 3.47
C ALA A 127 2.02 -17.80 3.88
N PRO A 128 2.10 -18.42 5.07
CA PRO A 128 1.07 -19.32 5.58
C PRO A 128 -0.30 -18.66 5.63
N GLU A 129 -1.31 -19.38 5.17
CA GLU A 129 -2.72 -18.95 5.20
C GLU A 129 -3.37 -19.31 6.53
N ARG A 130 -4.40 -18.55 6.92
CA ARG A 130 -5.24 -18.90 8.08
C ARG A 130 -5.82 -20.31 7.95
N ARG A 131 -6.26 -20.67 6.74
CA ARG A 131 -6.62 -22.02 6.29
C ARG A 131 -6.31 -22.17 4.83
N PRO A 132 -6.01 -23.37 4.33
CA PRO A 132 -5.74 -23.60 2.91
C PRO A 132 -6.87 -23.01 2.04
N GLY A 133 -6.49 -22.21 1.04
CA GLY A 133 -7.42 -21.53 0.13
C GLY A 133 -8.18 -20.32 0.69
N ALA A 134 -8.12 -20.05 1.99
CA ALA A 134 -8.86 -18.94 2.59
C ALA A 134 -8.38 -17.57 2.10
N GLN A 135 -7.08 -17.43 1.83
CA GLN A 135 -6.55 -16.17 1.35
C GLN A 135 -7.07 -15.83 -0.05
N LEU A 136 -7.06 -16.80 -0.97
CA LEU A 136 -7.62 -16.61 -2.31
C LEU A 136 -9.15 -16.40 -2.30
N ALA A 137 -9.85 -17.06 -1.39
CA ALA A 137 -11.31 -16.97 -1.31
C ALA A 137 -11.83 -15.67 -0.67
N PHE A 138 -11.12 -15.13 0.35
CA PHE A 138 -11.63 -14.05 1.20
C PHE A 138 -10.65 -12.90 1.39
N GLY A 139 -9.41 -13.04 0.92
CA GLY A 139 -8.37 -12.01 0.99
C GLY A 139 -8.34 -11.12 -0.25
N SER A 140 -7.40 -10.17 -0.23
CA SER A 140 -7.12 -9.25 -1.33
C SER A 140 -5.75 -9.46 -1.94
N GLU A 141 -4.85 -10.09 -1.19
CA GLU A 141 -3.42 -10.19 -1.49
C GLU A 141 -2.81 -11.37 -0.75
N ARG A 142 -1.63 -11.80 -1.18
CA ARG A 142 -0.78 -12.76 -0.46
C ARG A 142 0.69 -12.37 -0.58
N SER A 143 1.43 -12.49 0.51
CA SER A 143 2.86 -12.21 0.53
C SER A 143 3.66 -13.46 0.16
N TYR A 144 4.72 -13.26 -0.61
CA TYR A 144 5.65 -14.29 -1.06
C TYR A 144 7.08 -13.87 -0.75
N ARG A 145 7.92 -14.82 -0.36
CA ARG A 145 9.32 -14.57 -0.02
C ARG A 145 10.25 -15.54 -0.74
N ARG A 146 11.39 -15.02 -1.17
CA ARG A 146 12.50 -15.77 -1.72
C ARG A 146 13.80 -15.27 -1.08
N PRO A 147 14.69 -16.13 -0.60
CA PRO A 147 15.96 -15.70 -0.02
C PRO A 147 16.76 -14.81 -0.98
N GLY A 148 17.28 -13.68 -0.49
CA GLY A 148 18.04 -12.73 -1.28
C GLY A 148 17.22 -11.77 -2.16
N HIS A 149 15.88 -11.85 -2.13
CA HIS A 149 14.97 -11.03 -2.92
C HIS A 149 14.02 -10.24 -2.01
N LEU A 150 13.40 -9.18 -2.57
CA LEU A 150 12.33 -8.49 -1.86
C LEU A 150 11.09 -9.40 -1.73
N ALA A 151 10.30 -9.13 -0.69
CA ALA A 151 8.99 -9.75 -0.60
C ALA A 151 8.12 -9.28 -1.79
N VAL A 152 7.34 -10.19 -2.36
CA VAL A 152 6.32 -9.89 -3.36
C VAL A 152 4.97 -9.94 -2.69
N GLU A 153 4.20 -8.84 -2.74
CA GLU A 153 2.79 -8.80 -2.36
C GLU A 153 1.95 -8.91 -3.62
N LEU A 154 1.43 -10.11 -3.87
CA LEU A 154 0.54 -10.38 -4.99
C LEU A 154 -0.89 -10.03 -4.60
N HIS A 155 -1.42 -8.98 -5.20
CA HIS A 155 -2.79 -8.50 -5.03
C HIS A 155 -3.69 -9.03 -6.15
N TRP A 156 -4.96 -9.28 -5.84
CA TRP A 156 -6.05 -9.50 -6.81
C TRP A 156 -7.23 -8.57 -6.53
N HIS A 157 -7.20 -7.87 -5.39
CA HIS A 157 -8.05 -6.72 -5.12
C HIS A 157 -7.20 -5.54 -4.66
N LEU A 158 -7.63 -4.32 -4.97
CA LEU A 158 -6.91 -3.09 -4.61
C LEU A 158 -7.00 -2.74 -3.14
N LEU A 159 -8.09 -3.15 -2.48
CA LEU A 159 -8.39 -2.80 -1.11
C LEU A 159 -8.68 -4.08 -0.32
N ASN A 160 -8.26 -4.09 0.93
CA ASN A 160 -8.41 -5.24 1.84
C ASN A 160 -9.77 -5.28 2.55
N LEU A 161 -10.63 -4.28 2.33
CA LEU A 161 -11.99 -4.22 2.86
C LEU A 161 -12.97 -4.79 1.84
N THR A 162 -13.59 -5.93 2.14
CA THR A 162 -14.52 -6.64 1.26
C THR A 162 -15.68 -5.75 0.78
N SER A 163 -16.17 -4.86 1.63
CA SER A 163 -17.22 -3.90 1.26
C SER A 163 -16.79 -2.93 0.17
N TYR A 164 -15.52 -2.52 0.17
CA TYR A 164 -14.94 -1.64 -0.86
C TYR A 164 -14.51 -2.40 -2.11
N GLN A 165 -14.10 -3.66 -2.01
CA GLN A 165 -13.76 -4.49 -3.18
C GLN A 165 -14.91 -4.55 -4.18
N ARG A 166 -16.15 -4.55 -3.70
CA ARG A 166 -17.36 -4.57 -4.55
C ARG A 166 -17.69 -3.21 -5.17
N LEU A 167 -17.34 -2.13 -4.49
CA LEU A 167 -17.61 -0.76 -4.95
C LEU A 167 -16.53 -0.28 -5.92
N THR A 168 -15.33 -0.88 -5.86
CA THR A 168 -14.18 -0.50 -6.67
C THR A 168 -13.90 -1.57 -7.74
N PRO A 169 -14.60 -1.55 -8.89
CA PRO A 169 -14.47 -2.59 -9.88
C PRO A 169 -13.05 -2.62 -10.46
N ALA A 170 -12.40 -3.78 -10.35
CA ALA A 170 -11.05 -3.98 -10.85
C ALA A 170 -10.93 -3.61 -12.33
N ALA A 171 -11.96 -3.90 -13.14
CA ALA A 171 -12.02 -3.60 -14.56
C ALA A 171 -11.76 -2.12 -14.87
N TRP A 172 -12.35 -1.20 -14.09
CA TRP A 172 -12.11 0.24 -14.29
C TRP A 172 -10.64 0.60 -14.08
N PHE A 173 -10.03 0.08 -13.00
CA PHE A 173 -8.61 0.34 -12.72
C PHE A 173 -7.68 -0.27 -13.78
N TRP A 174 -8.05 -1.40 -14.38
CA TRP A 174 -7.33 -2.00 -15.50
C TRP A 174 -7.46 -1.19 -16.78
N GLN A 175 -8.58 -0.53 -17.03
CA GLN A 175 -8.78 0.39 -18.15
C GLN A 175 -7.95 1.68 -17.98
N GLN A 176 -7.73 2.12 -16.75
CA GLN A 176 -6.95 3.32 -16.42
C GLN A 176 -5.45 3.01 -16.28
N THR A 177 -4.88 2.26 -17.23
CA THR A 177 -3.47 1.89 -17.24
C THR A 177 -2.74 2.45 -18.48
N GLU A 178 -1.44 2.53 -18.35
CA GLU A 178 -0.49 2.82 -19.43
C GLU A 178 0.68 1.84 -19.34
N THR A 179 1.37 1.63 -20.46
CA THR A 179 2.58 0.80 -20.49
C THR A 179 3.80 1.71 -20.45
N ILE A 180 4.74 1.38 -19.59
CA ILE A 180 6.03 2.07 -19.45
C ILE A 180 7.16 1.04 -19.48
N THR A 181 8.40 1.49 -19.66
CA THR A 181 9.58 0.61 -19.53
C THR A 181 10.12 0.70 -18.10
N ILE A 182 10.18 -0.42 -17.41
CA ILE A 182 10.83 -0.55 -16.11
C ILE A 182 11.83 -1.70 -16.18
N ALA A 183 13.06 -1.45 -15.73
CA ALA A 183 14.14 -2.44 -15.77
C ALA A 183 14.32 -3.11 -17.14
N GLY A 184 14.14 -2.35 -18.23
CA GLY A 184 14.27 -2.85 -19.60
C GLY A 184 13.08 -3.66 -20.14
N ALA A 185 12.00 -3.84 -19.35
CA ALA A 185 10.81 -4.59 -19.75
C ALA A 185 9.56 -3.69 -19.80
N PRO A 186 8.60 -3.94 -20.74
CA PRO A 186 7.33 -3.25 -20.76
C PRO A 186 6.47 -3.69 -19.58
N ALA A 187 6.10 -2.74 -18.73
CA ALA A 187 5.27 -2.97 -17.55
C ALA A 187 4.04 -2.06 -17.55
N ARG A 188 2.93 -2.57 -17.03
CA ARG A 188 1.73 -1.76 -16.85
C ARG A 188 1.75 -1.05 -15.51
N VAL A 189 1.34 0.22 -15.52
CA VAL A 189 1.13 1.07 -14.35
C VAL A 189 -0.17 1.85 -14.51
N ARG A 190 -0.69 2.40 -13.42
CA ARG A 190 -1.88 3.27 -13.51
C ARG A 190 -1.54 4.64 -14.08
N ARG A 191 -2.51 5.19 -14.81
CA ARG A 191 -2.53 6.61 -15.18
C ARG A 191 -2.67 7.48 -13.93
N PRO A 192 -2.23 8.74 -13.97
CA PRO A 192 -2.13 9.62 -12.79
C PRO A 192 -3.39 9.70 -11.92
N THR A 193 -4.56 9.91 -12.51
CA THR A 193 -5.84 10.06 -11.78
C THR A 193 -6.23 8.79 -11.03
N ALA A 194 -6.12 7.62 -11.67
CA ALA A 194 -6.39 6.34 -11.02
C ALA A 194 -5.33 5.98 -9.97
N GLN A 195 -4.07 6.39 -10.21
CA GLN A 195 -2.98 6.23 -9.24
C GLN A 195 -3.25 7.06 -7.98
N LEU A 196 -3.66 8.33 -8.13
CA LEU A 196 -4.02 9.20 -7.00
C LEU A 196 -5.16 8.59 -6.16
N LEU A 197 -6.23 8.14 -6.82
CA LEU A 197 -7.37 7.54 -6.14
C LEU A 197 -6.98 6.27 -5.37
N HIS A 198 -6.11 5.43 -5.95
CA HIS A 198 -5.59 4.25 -5.28
C HIS A 198 -4.69 4.60 -4.08
N LEU A 199 -3.75 5.55 -4.23
CA LEU A 199 -2.86 5.96 -3.13
C LEU A 199 -3.66 6.55 -1.96
N ALA A 200 -4.66 7.36 -2.26
CA ALA A 200 -5.55 7.93 -1.24
C ALA A 200 -6.34 6.84 -0.49
N ALA A 201 -6.93 5.91 -1.21
CA ALA A 201 -7.66 4.78 -0.62
C ALA A 201 -6.73 3.86 0.19
N HIS A 202 -5.51 3.59 -0.30
CA HIS A 202 -4.52 2.79 0.39
C HIS A 202 -4.07 3.46 1.71
N LEU A 203 -3.77 4.77 1.66
CA LEU A 203 -3.37 5.54 2.84
C LEU A 203 -4.44 5.48 3.94
N THR A 204 -5.72 5.68 3.58
CA THR A 204 -6.79 5.94 4.53
C THR A 204 -7.63 4.72 4.88
N LEU A 205 -7.69 3.68 4.02
CA LEU A 205 -8.50 2.47 4.24
C LEU A 205 -7.66 1.23 4.55
N HIS A 206 -6.37 1.22 4.18
CA HIS A 206 -5.50 0.08 4.45
C HIS A 206 -4.63 0.32 5.70
N HIS A 207 -3.89 1.42 5.74
CA HIS A 207 -2.92 1.68 6.80
C HIS A 207 -3.42 2.60 7.91
N PHE A 208 -4.23 3.62 7.61
CA PHE A 208 -4.67 4.68 8.54
C PHE A 208 -3.52 5.47 9.19
N ASP A 209 -2.32 5.26 8.73
CA ASP A 209 -1.13 5.97 9.16
C ASP A 209 -0.70 6.89 8.03
N ALA A 210 -0.74 8.20 8.27
CA ALA A 210 -0.29 9.22 7.34
C ALA A 210 1.24 9.27 7.26
N ARG A 211 1.89 8.09 7.02
CA ARG A 211 3.34 8.00 6.91
C ARG A 211 3.86 8.99 5.87
N GLY A 212 4.94 9.70 6.23
CA GLY A 212 5.49 10.80 5.44
C GLY A 212 5.77 10.44 3.97
N ILE A 213 6.33 9.26 3.70
CA ILE A 213 6.61 8.82 2.32
C ILE A 213 5.35 8.61 1.48
N TRP A 214 4.24 8.16 2.06
CA TRP A 214 3.00 7.94 1.32
C TRP A 214 2.29 9.25 0.97
N THR A 215 2.28 10.20 1.90
CA THR A 215 1.79 11.56 1.63
C THR A 215 2.72 12.31 0.68
N HIS A 216 4.03 12.01 0.70
CA HIS A 216 5.00 12.54 -0.26
C HIS A 216 4.75 12.00 -1.68
N ASP A 217 4.44 10.70 -1.84
CA ASP A 217 4.02 10.12 -3.12
C ASP A 217 2.83 10.91 -3.71
N ILE A 218 1.81 11.21 -2.89
CA ILE A 218 0.63 11.98 -3.31
C ILE A 218 1.02 13.42 -3.66
N ALA A 219 1.83 14.09 -2.84
CA ALA A 219 2.29 15.45 -3.08
C ALA A 219 3.07 15.58 -4.41
N LEU A 220 4.02 14.66 -4.65
CA LEU A 220 4.79 14.61 -5.90
C LEU A 220 3.90 14.34 -7.10
N LEU A 221 2.94 13.43 -6.97
CA LEU A 221 2.00 13.10 -8.02
C LEU A 221 1.18 14.32 -8.43
N LEU A 222 0.61 15.04 -7.45
CA LEU A 222 -0.16 16.27 -7.67
C LEU A 222 0.68 17.41 -8.28
N ALA A 223 1.97 17.49 -7.91
CA ALA A 223 2.86 18.53 -8.41
C ALA A 223 3.39 18.27 -9.83
N ARG A 224 3.49 16.99 -10.23
CA ARG A 224 4.21 16.61 -11.47
C ARG A 224 3.33 16.08 -12.57
N TRP A 225 2.15 15.54 -12.25
CA TRP A 225 1.31 14.89 -13.23
C TRP A 225 -0.07 15.57 -13.35
N PRO A 226 -0.60 15.69 -14.56
CA PRO A 226 -1.94 16.23 -14.76
C PRO A 226 -2.98 15.25 -14.19
N ILE A 227 -3.90 15.80 -13.40
CA ILE A 227 -5.04 15.07 -12.86
C ILE A 227 -6.29 15.49 -13.60
N ASP A 228 -6.99 14.53 -14.18
CA ASP A 228 -8.32 14.74 -14.72
C ASP A 228 -9.30 14.90 -13.56
N ALA A 229 -9.71 16.15 -13.30
CA ALA A 229 -10.58 16.51 -12.18
C ALA A 229 -11.97 15.90 -12.30
N ALA A 230 -12.54 15.84 -13.52
CA ALA A 230 -13.85 15.27 -13.76
C ALA A 230 -13.83 13.75 -13.52
N LEU A 231 -12.85 13.06 -14.09
CA LEU A 231 -12.65 11.61 -13.88
C LEU A 231 -12.43 11.29 -12.40
N LEU A 232 -11.63 12.10 -11.68
CA LEU A 232 -11.35 11.90 -10.26
C LEU A 232 -12.61 12.03 -9.42
N ARG A 233 -13.39 13.13 -9.61
CA ARG A 233 -14.64 13.38 -8.92
C ARG A 233 -15.64 12.24 -9.15
N ASP A 234 -15.87 11.88 -10.42
CA ASP A 234 -16.86 10.88 -10.80
C ASP A 234 -16.48 9.49 -10.28
N ALA A 235 -15.22 9.11 -10.37
CA ALA A 235 -14.72 7.85 -9.81
C ALA A 235 -14.78 7.83 -8.27
N ALA A 236 -14.42 8.93 -7.60
CA ALA A 236 -14.52 9.06 -6.15
C ALA A 236 -15.96 8.91 -5.64
N ALA A 237 -16.93 9.53 -6.34
CA ALA A 237 -18.35 9.41 -6.04
C ALA A 237 -18.85 7.97 -6.30
N ARG A 238 -18.60 7.43 -7.49
CA ARG A 238 -19.05 6.10 -7.94
C ARG A 238 -18.54 4.97 -7.05
N PHE A 239 -17.29 5.06 -6.58
CA PHE A 239 -16.65 4.02 -5.78
C PHE A 239 -16.73 4.28 -4.27
N ALA A 240 -17.47 5.29 -3.87
CA ALA A 240 -17.59 5.72 -2.47
C ALA A 240 -16.23 6.05 -1.81
N LEU A 241 -15.27 6.56 -2.58
CA LEU A 241 -13.91 6.90 -2.13
C LEU A 241 -13.72 8.40 -1.84
N GLY A 242 -14.76 9.24 -2.01
CA GLY A 242 -14.67 10.68 -1.76
C GLY A 242 -14.11 11.03 -0.37
N PRO A 243 -14.66 10.51 0.74
CA PRO A 243 -14.13 10.78 2.07
C PRO A 243 -12.69 10.29 2.27
N ALA A 244 -12.33 9.15 1.69
CA ALA A 244 -10.97 8.62 1.73
C ALA A 244 -9.98 9.55 1.00
N LEU A 245 -10.38 10.04 -0.16
CA LEU A 245 -9.58 10.99 -0.95
C LEU A 245 -9.40 12.33 -0.24
N LEU A 246 -10.45 12.85 0.38
CA LEU A 246 -10.38 14.10 1.14
C LEU A 246 -9.48 13.97 2.38
N ALA A 247 -9.58 12.87 3.11
CA ALA A 247 -8.72 12.60 4.27
C ALA A 247 -7.25 12.44 3.88
N ALA A 248 -6.96 11.80 2.74
CA ALA A 248 -5.60 11.70 2.21
C ALA A 248 -5.07 13.08 1.76
N ASP A 249 -5.92 13.92 1.18
CA ASP A 249 -5.57 15.29 0.80
C ASP A 249 -5.30 16.15 2.04
N ASP A 250 -6.10 16.03 3.11
CA ASP A 250 -5.86 16.74 4.38
C ASP A 250 -4.51 16.37 4.99
N ALA A 251 -4.18 15.07 5.03
CA ALA A 251 -2.87 14.61 5.51
C ALA A 251 -1.72 15.11 4.61
N THR A 252 -1.93 15.13 3.29
CA THR A 252 -0.93 15.63 2.34
C THR A 252 -0.69 17.13 2.51
N ARG A 253 -1.76 17.92 2.71
CA ARG A 253 -1.66 19.36 2.99
C ARG A 253 -0.93 19.63 4.30
N ALA A 254 -1.25 18.91 5.35
CA ALA A 254 -0.62 19.07 6.66
C ALA A 254 0.88 18.77 6.61
N HIS A 255 1.31 17.84 5.77
CA HIS A 255 2.71 17.45 5.64
C HIS A 255 3.48 18.29 4.62
N TRP A 256 2.88 18.64 3.47
CA TRP A 256 3.60 19.14 2.30
C TRP A 256 3.11 20.48 1.77
N ASN A 257 2.10 21.10 2.41
CA ASN A 257 1.48 22.35 1.97
C ASN A 257 0.98 22.28 0.51
N THR A 258 0.63 21.11 0.03
CA THR A 258 0.10 20.88 -1.31
C THR A 258 -1.08 19.91 -1.27
N GLY A 259 -1.96 19.99 -2.26
CA GLY A 259 -3.15 19.13 -2.33
C GLY A 259 -4.04 19.50 -3.52
N LEU A 260 -5.23 18.93 -3.53
CA LEU A 260 -6.24 19.18 -4.57
C LEU A 260 -6.68 20.65 -4.60
N ALA A 261 -7.03 21.16 -5.78
CA ALA A 261 -7.60 22.51 -5.88
C ALA A 261 -8.87 22.67 -4.99
N PRO A 262 -9.08 23.82 -4.32
CA PRO A 262 -10.21 24.00 -3.42
C PRO A 262 -11.57 23.73 -4.05
N ALA A 263 -11.78 24.12 -5.32
CA ALA A 263 -13.00 23.85 -6.06
C ALA A 263 -13.26 22.35 -6.20
N LEU A 264 -12.24 21.58 -6.62
CA LEU A 264 -12.35 20.11 -6.76
C LEU A 264 -12.62 19.43 -5.41
N ARG A 265 -12.00 19.88 -4.33
CA ARG A 265 -12.30 19.39 -2.98
C ARG A 265 -13.77 19.60 -2.62
N HIS A 266 -14.30 20.79 -2.90
CA HIS A 266 -15.70 21.10 -2.65
C HIS A 266 -16.64 20.19 -3.45
N GLU A 267 -16.36 20.00 -4.73
CA GLU A 267 -17.14 19.11 -5.61
C GLU A 267 -17.12 17.65 -5.11
N ILE A 268 -15.97 17.13 -4.70
CA ILE A 268 -15.84 15.76 -4.15
C ILE A 268 -16.61 15.63 -2.83
N ALA A 269 -16.54 16.65 -1.96
CA ALA A 269 -17.27 16.66 -0.70
C ALA A 269 -18.79 16.69 -0.92
N ALA A 270 -19.25 17.52 -1.86
CA ALA A 270 -20.67 17.63 -2.23
C ALA A 270 -21.21 16.34 -2.88
N ALA A 271 -20.40 15.68 -3.71
CA ALA A 271 -20.75 14.40 -4.34
C ALA A 271 -20.74 13.22 -3.36
N SER A 272 -20.18 13.37 -2.14
CA SER A 272 -20.11 12.32 -1.13
C SER A 272 -21.42 12.21 -0.36
N SER A 273 -22.23 11.19 -0.67
CA SER A 273 -23.51 10.92 -0.01
C SER A 273 -23.34 10.63 1.50
N TRP A 274 -24.40 10.76 2.28
CA TRP A 274 -24.41 10.40 3.70
C TRP A 274 -24.00 8.93 3.91
N SER A 275 -24.51 8.00 3.10
CA SER A 275 -24.15 6.58 3.18
C SER A 275 -22.66 6.32 2.88
N THR A 276 -22.06 7.09 1.96
CA THR A 276 -20.61 7.04 1.68
C THR A 276 -19.79 7.49 2.89
N ARG A 277 -20.18 8.62 3.52
CA ARG A 277 -19.51 9.14 4.72
C ARG A 277 -19.62 8.15 5.90
N TRP A 278 -20.79 7.56 6.09
CA TRP A 278 -21.03 6.55 7.13
C TRP A 278 -20.18 5.30 6.91
N ARG A 279 -20.14 4.78 5.68
CA ARG A 279 -19.29 3.63 5.32
C ARG A 279 -17.82 3.91 5.62
N TRP A 280 -17.33 5.09 5.24
CA TRP A 280 -15.96 5.48 5.51
C TRP A 280 -15.70 5.62 7.03
N ALA A 281 -16.62 6.22 7.78
CA ALA A 281 -16.52 6.34 9.23
C ALA A 281 -16.44 4.98 9.93
N LEU A 282 -17.19 3.97 9.47
CA LEU A 282 -17.09 2.59 9.97
C LEU A 282 -15.78 1.90 9.57
N ALA A 283 -15.17 2.29 8.45
CA ALA A 283 -13.87 1.80 8.04
C ALA A 283 -12.70 2.50 8.76
N ALA A 284 -12.94 3.59 9.49
CA ALA A 284 -11.93 4.39 10.18
C ALA A 284 -11.14 3.58 11.23
N GLU A 285 -9.97 4.10 11.61
CA GLU A 285 -9.02 3.42 12.50
C GLU A 285 -9.63 2.99 13.84
N ARG A 286 -10.45 3.85 14.46
CA ARG A 286 -11.15 3.56 15.72
C ARG A 286 -11.97 2.26 15.70
N TRP A 287 -12.37 1.79 14.51
CA TRP A 287 -13.13 0.54 14.32
C TRP A 287 -12.26 -0.57 13.72
N ARG A 288 -10.94 -0.39 13.67
CA ARG A 288 -9.99 -1.35 13.06
C ARG A 288 -10.13 -2.76 13.65
N ALA A 289 -10.39 -2.86 14.93
CA ALA A 289 -10.60 -4.15 15.63
C ALA A 289 -11.82 -4.92 15.08
N LEU A 290 -12.85 -4.22 14.59
CA LEU A 290 -14.08 -4.82 14.04
C LEU A 290 -13.99 -5.16 12.54
N ARG A 291 -12.91 -4.80 11.84
CA ARG A 291 -12.74 -5.08 10.41
C ARG A 291 -12.92 -6.55 10.03
N PRO A 292 -12.39 -7.54 10.79
CA PRO A 292 -12.67 -8.94 10.47
C PRO A 292 -14.15 -9.26 10.44
N LEU A 293 -14.94 -8.67 11.34
CA LEU A 293 -16.39 -8.84 11.37
C LEU A 293 -17.07 -8.18 10.17
N TRP A 294 -16.64 -6.95 9.83
CA TRP A 294 -17.13 -6.27 8.63
C TRP A 294 -16.82 -7.03 7.35
N ASN A 295 -15.62 -7.58 7.22
CA ASN A 295 -15.22 -8.38 6.06
C ASN A 295 -16.03 -9.69 5.98
N ILE A 296 -16.32 -10.33 7.10
CA ILE A 296 -17.20 -11.51 7.15
C ILE A 296 -18.62 -11.12 6.75
N ALA A 297 -19.20 -10.09 7.36
CA ALA A 297 -20.56 -9.64 7.08
C ALA A 297 -20.75 -9.20 5.61
N ALA A 298 -19.70 -8.64 4.99
CA ALA A 298 -19.69 -8.22 3.61
C ALA A 298 -19.59 -9.37 2.61
N GLN A 299 -19.38 -10.62 3.02
CA GLN A 299 -19.38 -11.77 2.07
C GLN A 299 -20.76 -11.98 1.43
N PRO A 300 -20.80 -12.38 0.12
CA PRO A 300 -22.04 -12.42 -0.67
C PRO A 300 -23.11 -13.37 -0.12
N SER A 301 -22.70 -14.54 0.33
CA SER A 301 -23.61 -15.59 0.76
C SER A 301 -23.37 -16.02 2.20
N LEU A 302 -24.39 -16.60 2.84
CA LEU A 302 -24.26 -17.15 4.20
C LEU A 302 -23.15 -18.21 4.27
N ARG A 303 -23.03 -19.06 3.26
CA ARG A 303 -21.95 -20.06 3.16
C ARG A 303 -20.57 -19.43 3.20
N GLN A 304 -20.37 -18.35 2.44
CA GLN A 304 -19.09 -17.62 2.44
C GLN A 304 -18.85 -16.87 3.75
N ARG A 305 -19.89 -16.32 4.40
CA ARG A 305 -19.78 -15.71 5.74
C ARG A 305 -19.34 -16.73 6.78
N LEU A 306 -19.96 -17.91 6.78
CA LEU A 306 -19.59 -18.98 7.70
C LEU A 306 -18.15 -19.49 7.44
N ALA A 307 -17.78 -19.68 6.18
CA ALA A 307 -16.42 -20.09 5.83
C ALA A 307 -15.36 -19.04 6.19
N ALA A 308 -15.63 -17.77 5.96
CA ALA A 308 -14.75 -16.67 6.35
C ALA A 308 -14.64 -16.56 7.88
N ALA A 309 -15.76 -16.69 8.61
CA ALA A 309 -15.78 -16.73 10.06
C ALA A 309 -14.96 -17.90 10.60
N HIS A 310 -15.17 -19.11 10.06
CA HIS A 310 -14.40 -20.30 10.44
C HIS A 310 -12.88 -20.10 10.23
N ALA A 311 -12.45 -19.57 9.07
CA ALA A 311 -11.05 -19.28 8.81
C ALA A 311 -10.48 -18.20 9.77
N ALA A 312 -11.30 -17.23 10.17
CA ALA A 312 -10.89 -16.17 11.08
C ALA A 312 -10.78 -16.66 12.54
N LEU A 313 -11.69 -17.51 12.96
CA LEU A 313 -11.80 -17.99 14.34
C LEU A 313 -10.85 -19.16 14.63
N LEU A 314 -10.73 -20.10 13.68
CA LEU A 314 -9.98 -21.34 13.81
C LEU A 314 -8.88 -21.45 12.76
N PRO A 315 -7.83 -20.59 12.80
CA PRO A 315 -6.72 -20.66 11.86
C PRO A 315 -5.92 -21.97 12.05
N SER A 316 -5.16 -22.34 10.99
CA SER A 316 -4.30 -23.52 11.04
C SER A 316 -3.17 -23.40 12.06
N ALA A 317 -2.65 -24.53 12.53
CA ALA A 317 -1.49 -24.55 13.42
C ALA A 317 -0.23 -23.94 12.74
N GLU A 318 -0.08 -24.11 11.44
CA GLU A 318 1.00 -23.49 10.66
C GLU A 318 0.91 -21.95 10.70
N TYR A 319 -0.28 -21.39 10.45
CA TYR A 319 -0.50 -19.96 10.54
C TYR A 319 -0.21 -19.43 11.95
N LEU A 320 -0.67 -20.14 13.00
CA LEU A 320 -0.43 -19.73 14.37
C LEU A 320 1.07 -19.70 14.69
N ARG A 321 1.82 -20.73 14.32
CA ARG A 321 3.28 -20.78 14.52
C ARG A 321 4.00 -19.64 13.79
N ALA A 322 3.64 -19.40 12.54
CA ALA A 322 4.30 -18.38 11.72
C ALA A 322 4.07 -16.94 12.20
N TRP A 323 2.87 -16.63 12.72
CA TRP A 323 2.47 -15.26 13.06
C TRP A 323 2.35 -14.98 14.56
N HIS A 324 2.29 -16.01 15.40
CA HIS A 324 2.09 -15.90 16.84
C HIS A 324 3.05 -16.76 17.66
N GLY A 325 4.06 -17.37 17.02
CA GLY A 325 5.00 -18.26 17.68
C GLY A 325 4.29 -19.52 18.20
N ASN A 326 4.62 -19.93 19.44
CA ASN A 326 4.02 -21.10 20.08
C ASN A 326 2.64 -20.81 20.73
N ALA A 327 2.01 -19.68 20.39
CA ALA A 327 0.72 -19.31 20.98
C ALA A 327 -0.38 -20.29 20.57
N THR A 328 -1.19 -20.68 21.54
CA THR A 328 -2.39 -21.48 21.32
C THR A 328 -3.54 -20.64 20.79
N HIS A 329 -4.63 -21.28 20.36
CA HIS A 329 -5.87 -20.56 20.03
C HIS A 329 -6.37 -19.71 21.20
N LEU A 330 -6.24 -20.22 22.43
CA LEU A 330 -6.64 -19.53 23.65
C LEU A 330 -5.82 -18.26 23.89
N ASP A 331 -4.49 -18.34 23.76
CA ASP A 331 -3.59 -17.19 23.95
C ASP A 331 -3.91 -16.06 22.96
N ARG A 332 -4.20 -16.44 21.71
CA ARG A 332 -4.59 -15.48 20.68
C ARG A 332 -5.92 -14.80 21.02
N TRP A 333 -6.90 -15.55 21.54
CA TRP A 333 -8.19 -14.99 21.95
C TRP A 333 -8.03 -14.04 23.15
N LEU A 334 -7.28 -14.44 24.16
CA LEU A 334 -6.99 -13.62 25.33
C LEU A 334 -6.26 -12.32 24.96
N THR A 335 -5.29 -12.38 24.03
CA THR A 335 -4.57 -11.20 23.55
C THR A 335 -5.50 -10.24 22.77
N LYS A 336 -6.40 -10.78 21.96
CA LYS A 336 -7.37 -9.95 21.21
C LYS A 336 -8.40 -9.31 22.10
N THR A 337 -8.95 -10.04 23.05
CA THR A 337 -9.92 -9.50 24.03
C THR A 337 -9.30 -8.43 24.91
N ARG A 338 -8.06 -8.62 25.37
CA ARG A 338 -7.32 -7.56 26.09
C ARG A 338 -7.15 -6.29 25.27
N ARG A 339 -6.78 -6.40 23.98
CA ARG A 339 -6.65 -5.23 23.10
C ARG A 339 -8.00 -4.52 22.83
N LEU A 340 -9.10 -5.26 22.76
CA LEU A 340 -10.45 -4.69 22.59
C LEU A 340 -10.97 -4.00 23.86
N LEU A 341 -10.53 -4.43 25.04
CA LEU A 341 -10.95 -3.85 26.33
C LEU A 341 -10.07 -2.66 26.76
N LEU A 342 -8.90 -2.50 26.15
CA LEU A 342 -7.93 -1.45 26.48
C LEU A 342 -7.82 -0.36 25.40
N SER A 343 -8.57 -0.47 24.29
CA SER A 343 -8.73 0.53 23.21
C SER A 343 -10.08 1.23 23.30
#